data_3f7095fc2889971273848d77481c58f8
#
_entry.id   3f7095fc2889971273848d77481c58f8
#
_cell.length_a   1.000
_cell.length_b   1.000
_cell.length_c   1.000
_cell.angle_alpha   90.00
_cell.angle_beta   90.00
_cell.angle_gamma   90.00
#
_symmetry.space_group_name_H-M   'P 1'
#
loop_
_entity.id
_entity.type
_entity.pdbx_description
1 polymer ?
#
loop_
_entity_poly.entity_id
_entity_poly.type
_entity_poly.pdbx_seq_one_letter_code
_entity_poly.pdbx_strand_id
1 'polypeptide(L)'
;MEFHHQPLNGASYTDADIKRLITEYNVQFIKLQFVDINGQVKNMAVPSEHIDRVLNNEIMLDGSSIKGFRNIETSDMFFYPDKNTFQILPWQEHEGKNSARLICDIYNSDGTPFEGCPRCNLKRLMAEAQKLGFSMNVGP
;
A
#
# COMPACT_ATOMS: atom_id res chain seq x y z
N MET A 1 -20.15 -12.57 -8.52
CA MET A 1 -19.57 -11.38 -7.87
C MET A 1 -18.65 -10.71 -8.89
N GLU A 2 -19.05 -9.56 -9.43
CA GLU A 2 -18.24 -8.86 -10.44
C GLU A 2 -17.17 -8.04 -9.72
N PHE A 3 -15.90 -8.40 -9.93
CA PHE A 3 -14.74 -7.73 -9.33
C PHE A 3 -14.29 -6.53 -10.16
N HIS A 4 -15.18 -5.60 -10.46
CA HIS A 4 -14.87 -4.41 -11.24
C HIS A 4 -14.60 -3.20 -10.33
N HIS A 5 -13.44 -3.23 -9.61
CA HIS A 5 -13.07 -2.13 -8.72
C HIS A 5 -11.70 -1.54 -9.04
N GLN A 6 -11.31 -1.57 -10.32
CA GLN A 6 -10.28 -0.66 -10.78
C GLN A 6 -10.92 0.61 -11.30
N PRO A 7 -10.35 1.79 -11.02
CA PRO A 7 -10.85 3.01 -11.62
C PRO A 7 -10.77 2.88 -13.13
N LEU A 8 -11.93 2.98 -13.77
CA LEU A 8 -11.99 3.00 -15.22
C LEU A 8 -11.26 4.25 -15.73
N ASN A 9 -10.46 4.11 -16.78
CA ASN A 9 -9.81 5.21 -17.50
C ASN A 9 -8.67 5.95 -16.78
N GLY A 10 -7.90 5.29 -15.93
CA GLY A 10 -6.74 5.90 -15.29
C GLY A 10 -7.07 6.96 -14.22
N ALA A 11 -8.33 7.06 -13.82
CA ALA A 11 -8.74 7.88 -12.68
C ALA A 11 -8.23 7.28 -11.38
N SER A 12 -7.70 8.13 -10.50
CA SER A 12 -7.27 7.73 -9.16
C SER A 12 -8.47 7.59 -8.23
N TYR A 13 -8.44 6.58 -7.33
CA TYR A 13 -9.39 6.55 -6.22
C TYR A 13 -9.17 7.76 -5.31
N THR A 14 -10.26 8.42 -4.95
CA THR A 14 -10.26 9.45 -3.91
C THR A 14 -10.44 8.79 -2.54
N ASP A 15 -10.16 9.54 -1.47
CA ASP A 15 -10.42 9.09 -0.10
C ASP A 15 -11.89 8.77 0.12
N ALA A 16 -12.78 9.57 -0.47
CA ALA A 16 -14.22 9.36 -0.43
C ALA A 16 -14.64 8.07 -1.12
N ASP A 17 -14.03 7.74 -2.26
CA ASP A 17 -14.31 6.48 -2.97
C ASP A 17 -13.92 5.27 -2.12
N ILE A 18 -12.74 5.30 -1.51
CA ILE A 18 -12.26 4.21 -0.65
C ILE A 18 -13.18 4.03 0.55
N LYS A 19 -13.56 5.10 1.23
CA LYS A 19 -14.48 5.05 2.38
C LYS A 19 -15.86 4.52 1.99
N ARG A 20 -16.37 4.93 0.85
CA ARG A 20 -17.64 4.42 0.30
C ARG A 20 -17.55 2.91 0.05
N LEU A 21 -16.51 2.43 -0.60
CA LEU A 21 -16.32 1.01 -0.89
C LEU A 21 -16.15 0.18 0.40
N ILE A 22 -15.46 0.70 1.41
CA ILE A 22 -15.34 0.05 2.73
C ILE A 22 -16.71 -0.20 3.34
N THR A 23 -17.60 0.80 3.28
CA THR A 23 -18.95 0.69 3.82
C THR A 23 -19.81 -0.24 2.97
N GLU A 24 -19.81 -0.07 1.66
CA GLU A 24 -20.62 -0.84 0.70
C GLU A 24 -20.32 -2.34 0.76
N TYR A 25 -19.03 -2.70 0.90
CA TYR A 25 -18.58 -4.09 0.93
C TYR A 25 -18.32 -4.63 2.35
N ASN A 26 -18.76 -3.92 3.38
CA ASN A 26 -18.59 -4.33 4.79
C ASN A 26 -17.14 -4.78 5.11
N VAL A 27 -16.18 -3.95 4.73
CA VAL A 27 -14.75 -4.23 4.95
C VAL A 27 -14.42 -4.04 6.43
N GLN A 28 -13.87 -5.07 7.07
CA GLN A 28 -13.49 -5.05 8.48
C GLN A 28 -12.00 -4.74 8.68
N PHE A 29 -11.17 -5.24 7.78
CA PHE A 29 -9.72 -5.06 7.85
C PHE A 29 -9.14 -4.58 6.52
N ILE A 30 -8.15 -3.71 6.62
CA ILE A 30 -7.36 -3.24 5.50
C ILE A 30 -5.94 -3.78 5.66
N LYS A 31 -5.48 -4.54 4.67
CA LYS A 31 -4.13 -5.07 4.63
C LYS A 31 -3.20 -4.08 3.94
N LEU A 32 -2.31 -3.49 4.71
CA LEU A 32 -1.23 -2.65 4.20
C LEU A 32 -0.10 -3.57 3.76
N GLN A 33 0.06 -3.72 2.44
CA GLN A 33 1.06 -4.61 1.83
C GLN A 33 2.30 -3.83 1.43
N PHE A 34 3.45 -4.39 1.68
CA PHE A 34 4.74 -3.85 1.26
C PHE A 34 5.70 -4.98 0.92
N VAL A 35 6.82 -4.65 0.28
CA VAL A 35 7.83 -5.63 -0.12
C VAL A 35 9.10 -5.39 0.68
N ASP A 36 9.70 -6.47 1.19
CA ASP A 36 11.01 -6.42 1.84
C ASP A 36 12.16 -6.50 0.82
N ILE A 37 13.39 -6.41 1.31
CA ILE A 37 14.59 -6.44 0.45
C ILE A 37 14.81 -7.78 -0.27
N ASN A 38 14.14 -8.86 0.17
CA ASN A 38 14.20 -10.18 -0.46
C ASN A 38 13.09 -10.37 -1.51
N GLY A 39 12.27 -9.35 -1.77
CA GLY A 39 11.13 -9.45 -2.69
C GLY A 39 9.91 -10.13 -2.08
N GLN A 40 9.89 -10.37 -0.76
CA GLN A 40 8.74 -10.98 -0.11
C GLN A 40 7.68 -9.94 0.22
N VAL A 41 6.44 -10.24 -0.14
CA VAL A 41 5.29 -9.43 0.24
C VAL A 41 4.95 -9.69 1.70
N LYS A 42 4.93 -8.62 2.47
CA LYS A 42 4.48 -8.62 3.87
C LYS A 42 3.26 -7.74 4.01
N ASN A 43 2.49 -7.94 5.06
CA ASN A 43 1.34 -7.08 5.32
C ASN A 43 1.11 -6.87 6.81
N MET A 44 0.47 -5.74 7.12
CA MET A 44 -0.10 -5.46 8.42
C MET A 44 -1.60 -5.20 8.25
N ALA A 45 -2.43 -5.89 9.05
CA ALA A 45 -3.86 -5.67 9.05
C ALA A 45 -4.23 -4.54 10.02
N VAL A 46 -4.99 -3.58 9.52
CA VAL A 46 -5.51 -2.45 10.30
C VAL A 46 -7.04 -2.50 10.26
N PRO A 47 -7.74 -2.37 11.39
CA PRO A 47 -9.20 -2.26 11.39
C PRO A 47 -9.68 -1.11 10.51
N SER A 48 -10.77 -1.33 9.77
CA SER A 48 -11.28 -0.34 8.81
C SER A 48 -11.74 0.98 9.45
N GLU A 49 -12.06 0.97 10.75
CA GLU A 49 -12.37 2.19 11.53
C GLU A 49 -11.20 3.20 11.56
N HIS A 50 -9.97 2.74 11.32
CA HIS A 50 -8.77 3.58 11.26
C HIS A 50 -8.41 4.04 9.85
N ILE A 51 -9.35 3.96 8.89
CA ILE A 51 -9.07 4.33 7.49
C ILE A 51 -8.55 5.75 7.32
N ASP A 52 -9.02 6.69 8.13
CA ASP A 52 -8.54 8.08 8.07
C ASP A 52 -7.04 8.17 8.36
N ARG A 53 -6.57 7.46 9.37
CA ARG A 53 -5.14 7.38 9.70
C ARG A 53 -4.33 6.70 8.60
N VAL A 54 -4.90 5.65 8.00
CA VAL A 54 -4.29 4.96 6.86
C VAL A 54 -4.09 5.92 5.69
N LEU A 55 -5.13 6.65 5.31
CA LEU A 55 -5.09 7.57 4.15
C LEU A 55 -4.25 8.81 4.40
N ASN A 56 -4.06 9.19 5.66
CA ASN A 56 -3.20 10.30 6.08
C ASN A 56 -1.74 9.90 6.32
N ASN A 57 -1.33 8.66 6.00
CA ASN A 57 0.03 8.16 6.20
C ASN A 57 0.48 8.12 7.66
N GLU A 58 -0.44 7.90 8.58
CA GLU A 58 -0.19 7.93 10.03
C GLU A 58 -0.01 6.55 10.67
N ILE A 59 0.01 5.49 9.86
CA ILE A 59 0.22 4.14 10.37
C ILE A 59 1.72 3.84 10.39
N MET A 60 2.19 3.57 11.59
CA MET A 60 3.61 3.32 11.85
C MET A 60 3.96 1.84 11.69
N LEU A 61 5.16 1.59 11.20
CA LEU A 61 5.80 0.30 11.08
C LEU A 61 7.09 0.31 11.90
N ASP A 62 7.29 -0.72 12.71
CA ASP A 62 8.59 -0.96 13.32
C ASP A 62 9.53 -1.66 12.32
N GLY A 63 10.41 -0.88 11.72
CA GLY A 63 11.39 -1.36 10.73
C GLY A 63 12.41 -2.33 11.30
N SER A 64 12.64 -2.35 12.63
CA SER A 64 13.57 -3.28 13.26
C SER A 64 13.13 -4.74 13.17
N SER A 65 11.83 -4.97 13.04
CA SER A 65 11.24 -6.31 12.85
C SER A 65 11.39 -6.84 11.41
N ILE A 66 11.82 -6.00 10.47
CA ILE A 66 11.95 -6.33 9.05
C ILE A 66 13.42 -6.46 8.70
N LYS A 67 13.82 -7.68 8.29
CA LYS A 67 15.21 -7.96 7.92
C LYS A 67 15.70 -7.00 6.83
N GLY A 68 16.79 -6.32 7.11
CA GLY A 68 17.44 -5.40 6.16
C GLY A 68 16.82 -4.00 6.13
N PHE A 69 15.84 -3.69 7.00
CA PHE A 69 15.28 -2.34 7.06
C PHE A 69 16.10 -1.46 8.01
N ARG A 70 15.78 -1.44 9.29
CA ARG A 70 16.39 -0.48 10.23
C ARG A 70 16.85 -1.15 11.53
N ASN A 71 17.76 -0.49 12.23
CA ASN A 71 18.12 -0.80 13.61
C ASN A 71 17.05 -0.28 14.57
N ILE A 72 17.06 -0.78 15.80
CA ILE A 72 16.09 -0.41 16.84
C ILE A 72 16.04 1.10 17.09
N GLU A 73 17.17 1.78 17.04
CA GLU A 73 17.28 3.23 17.33
C GLU A 73 16.64 4.14 16.27
N THR A 74 16.40 3.63 15.07
CA THR A 74 15.83 4.39 13.93
C THR A 74 14.72 3.61 13.23
N SER A 75 13.93 2.86 14.00
CA SER A 75 12.98 1.88 13.46
C SER A 75 11.63 2.46 13.07
N ASP A 76 11.29 3.66 13.53
CA ASP A 76 10.01 4.29 13.25
C ASP A 76 9.89 4.65 11.77
N MET A 77 9.03 3.94 11.08
CA MET A 77 8.75 4.10 9.66
C MET A 77 7.24 4.18 9.44
N PHE A 78 6.82 4.70 8.30
CA PHE A 78 5.41 4.92 8.00
C PHE A 78 4.98 4.28 6.69
N PHE A 79 3.76 3.75 6.67
CA PHE A 79 3.11 3.32 5.45
C PHE A 79 2.56 4.52 4.67
N TYR A 80 2.91 4.58 3.39
CA TYR A 80 2.33 5.52 2.43
C TYR A 80 1.53 4.75 1.39
N PRO A 81 0.22 4.57 1.60
CA PRO A 81 -0.63 3.78 0.73
C PRO A 81 -0.78 4.39 -0.66
N ASP A 82 -0.65 3.56 -1.68
CA ASP A 82 -1.04 3.91 -3.04
C ASP A 82 -2.54 3.65 -3.23
N LYS A 83 -3.33 4.71 -3.25
CA LYS A 83 -4.80 4.62 -3.31
C LYS A 83 -5.31 3.89 -4.53
N ASN A 84 -4.57 3.93 -5.65
CA ASN A 84 -4.92 3.23 -6.88
C ASN A 84 -4.82 1.71 -6.77
N THR A 85 -4.17 1.21 -5.72
CA THR A 85 -4.03 -0.22 -5.46
C THR A 85 -5.09 -0.77 -4.52
N PHE A 86 -6.05 0.05 -4.10
CA PHE A 86 -7.15 -0.40 -3.25
C PHE A 86 -7.94 -1.50 -3.94
N GLN A 87 -8.14 -2.60 -3.24
CA GLN A 87 -8.88 -3.74 -3.77
C GLN A 87 -9.54 -4.53 -2.65
N ILE A 88 -10.82 -4.88 -2.85
CA ILE A 88 -11.52 -5.84 -2.00
C ILE A 88 -10.97 -7.24 -2.29
N LEU A 89 -10.66 -8.01 -1.25
CA LEU A 89 -10.10 -9.35 -1.38
C LEU A 89 -11.23 -10.40 -1.38
N PRO A 90 -11.47 -11.09 -2.51
CA PRO A 90 -12.65 -11.94 -2.68
C PRO A 90 -12.60 -13.22 -1.85
N TRP A 91 -11.39 -13.70 -1.56
CA TRP A 91 -11.18 -14.98 -0.86
C TRP A 91 -11.16 -14.89 0.67
N GLN A 92 -11.45 -13.72 1.21
CA GLN A 92 -11.42 -13.47 2.65
C GLN A 92 -12.77 -13.09 3.23
N GLU A 93 -13.83 -13.40 2.51
CA GLU A 93 -15.17 -13.22 3.02
C GLU A 93 -15.45 -14.26 4.12
N HIS A 94 -15.80 -13.77 5.29
CA HIS A 94 -16.23 -14.60 6.42
C HIS A 94 -17.41 -13.91 7.10
N GLU A 95 -18.53 -14.61 7.23
CA GLU A 95 -19.75 -14.07 7.87
C GLU A 95 -20.21 -12.72 7.30
N GLY A 96 -20.08 -12.51 5.97
CA GLY A 96 -20.43 -11.26 5.30
C GLY A 96 -19.46 -10.10 5.57
N LYS A 97 -18.28 -10.40 6.12
CA LYS A 97 -17.21 -9.45 6.41
C LYS A 97 -16.07 -9.63 5.43
N ASN A 98 -15.66 -8.56 4.78
CA ASN A 98 -14.59 -8.59 3.80
C ASN A 98 -13.30 -7.97 4.34
N SER A 99 -12.22 -8.26 3.67
CA SER A 99 -10.95 -7.55 3.81
C SER A 99 -10.61 -6.81 2.51
N ALA A 100 -9.92 -5.70 2.62
CA ALA A 100 -9.34 -4.99 1.50
C ALA A 100 -7.82 -4.89 1.64
N ARG A 101 -7.15 -4.50 0.56
CA ARG A 101 -5.71 -4.23 0.58
C ARG A 101 -5.39 -2.85 0.02
N LEU A 102 -4.26 -2.32 0.45
CA LEU A 102 -3.54 -1.20 -0.17
C LEU A 102 -2.07 -1.59 -0.26
N ILE A 103 -1.45 -1.38 -1.42
CA ILE A 103 0.00 -1.52 -1.56
C ILE A 103 0.64 -0.22 -1.13
N CYS A 104 1.67 -0.32 -0.29
CA CYS A 104 2.28 0.82 0.36
C CYS A 104 3.75 0.99 -0.02
N ASP A 105 4.17 2.23 -0.13
CA ASP A 105 5.55 2.65 -0.04
C ASP A 105 5.93 2.80 1.44
N ILE A 106 7.21 2.69 1.76
CA ILE A 106 7.72 2.89 3.12
C ILE A 106 8.53 4.17 3.18
N TYR A 107 8.24 4.99 4.18
CA TYR A 107 8.84 6.31 4.38
C TYR A 107 9.48 6.42 5.77
N ASN A 108 10.50 7.24 5.86
CA ASN A 108 11.11 7.62 7.12
C ASN A 108 10.19 8.54 7.93
N SER A 109 10.47 8.69 9.22
CA SER A 109 9.72 9.58 10.12
C SER A 109 9.80 11.08 9.74
N ASP A 110 10.82 11.46 8.97
CA ASP A 110 10.97 12.83 8.44
C ASP A 110 10.18 13.09 7.14
N GLY A 111 9.42 12.12 6.64
CA GLY A 111 8.61 12.22 5.43
C GLY A 111 9.37 11.97 4.13
N THR A 112 10.63 11.53 4.20
CA THR A 112 11.39 11.13 3.01
C THR A 112 11.19 9.64 2.70
N PRO A 113 11.23 9.22 1.41
CA PRO A 113 11.20 7.80 1.06
C PRO A 113 12.33 7.04 1.76
N PHE A 114 12.01 5.88 2.31
CA PHE A 114 13.03 5.01 2.85
C PHE A 114 13.91 4.47 1.73
N GLU A 115 15.22 4.62 1.85
CA GLU A 115 16.20 4.23 0.84
C GLU A 115 16.25 2.72 0.56
N GLY A 116 15.83 1.91 1.52
CA GLY A 116 15.69 0.45 1.39
C GLY A 116 14.32 -0.03 0.92
N CYS A 117 13.40 0.89 0.58
CA CYS A 117 12.08 0.53 0.05
C CYS A 117 12.18 0.13 -1.42
N PRO A 118 11.99 -1.16 -1.78
CA PRO A 118 12.14 -1.61 -3.17
C PRO A 118 11.17 -0.92 -4.13
N ARG A 119 9.92 -0.71 -3.69
CA ARG A 119 8.89 -0.05 -4.52
C ARG A 119 9.21 1.41 -4.77
N CYS A 120 9.72 2.14 -3.77
CA CYS A 120 10.18 3.53 -3.93
C CYS A 120 11.32 3.62 -4.94
N ASN A 121 12.29 2.70 -4.86
CA ASN A 121 13.42 2.65 -5.77
C ASN A 121 12.98 2.35 -7.21
N LEU A 122 12.06 1.40 -7.39
CA LEU A 122 11.49 1.11 -8.71
C LEU A 122 10.78 2.32 -9.31
N LYS A 123 9.94 3.01 -8.55
CA LYS A 123 9.26 4.22 -8.99
C LYS A 123 10.24 5.31 -9.43
N ARG A 124 11.31 5.52 -8.66
CA ARG A 124 12.38 6.46 -9.01
C ARG A 124 13.05 6.08 -10.32
N LEU A 125 13.41 4.80 -10.48
CA LEU A 125 14.03 4.32 -11.72
C LEU A 125 13.11 4.47 -12.93
N MET A 126 11.83 4.16 -12.77
CA MET A 126 10.84 4.35 -13.84
C MET A 126 10.71 5.82 -14.25
N ALA A 127 10.74 6.74 -13.29
CA ALA A 127 10.71 8.17 -13.57
C ALA A 127 11.95 8.65 -14.33
N GLU A 128 13.14 8.15 -13.99
CA GLU A 128 14.38 8.44 -14.72
C GLU A 128 14.32 7.88 -16.16
N ALA A 129 13.85 6.64 -16.33
CA ALA A 129 13.67 6.05 -17.66
C ALA A 129 12.72 6.88 -18.53
N GLN A 130 11.63 7.37 -17.95
CA GLN A 130 10.66 8.21 -18.66
C GLN A 130 11.26 9.53 -19.13
N LYS A 131 12.13 10.15 -18.33
CA LYS A 131 12.88 11.37 -18.76
C LYS A 131 13.75 11.12 -19.98
N LEU A 132 14.23 9.89 -20.16
CA LEU A 132 15.01 9.46 -21.32
C LEU A 132 14.13 8.96 -22.48
N GLY A 133 12.82 9.05 -22.38
CA GLY A 133 11.87 8.62 -23.42
C GLY A 133 11.55 7.13 -23.42
N PHE A 134 11.90 6.39 -22.36
CA PHE A 134 11.61 4.94 -22.24
C PHE A 134 10.41 4.68 -21.33
N SER A 135 9.59 3.71 -21.73
CA SER A 135 8.55 3.12 -20.87
C SER A 135 8.97 1.68 -20.53
N MET A 136 8.95 1.38 -19.24
CA MET A 136 9.26 0.03 -18.75
C MET A 136 7.99 -0.82 -18.72
N ASN A 137 8.00 -1.92 -19.47
CA ASN A 137 6.96 -2.94 -19.42
C ASN A 137 7.57 -4.24 -18.91
N VAL A 138 6.95 -4.82 -17.91
CA VAL A 138 7.38 -6.10 -17.32
C VAL A 138 6.25 -7.10 -17.48
N GLY A 139 6.58 -8.25 -18.05
CA GLY A 139 5.67 -9.38 -18.17
C GLY A 139 6.00 -10.50 -17.18
N PRO A 140 5.09 -11.46 -16.97
CA PRO A 140 5.36 -12.66 -16.19
C PRO A 140 6.38 -13.58 -16.85
#